data_eb2be124fb64e103c2656032d3a82cc1
#
_entry.id   eb2be124fb64e103c2656032d3a82cc1
#
_cell.length_a   1.000
_cell.length_b   1.000
_cell.length_c   1.000
_cell.angle_alpha   90.00
_cell.angle_beta   90.00
_cell.angle_gamma   90.00
#
_symmetry.space_group_name_H-M   'P 1'
#
loop_
_entity.id
_entity.type
_entity.pdbx_description
1 polymer ?
#
loop_
_entity_poly.entity_id
_entity_poly.type
_entity_poly.pdbx_seq_one_letter_code
_entity_poly.pdbx_strand_id
1 'polypeptide(L)'
;MHDAQWSKTSRLPLVPAIAQVRKYEYPFTPWGANLFRAGTANLAEFADAGTLLRYNTHFVSRNIRQAKPGDLIFFHQEDAAMPYHSMIYLGPSQIEQSAVPYVVYHTGPLGETSGDIRRPSVAELQKHLDPAWHLTTENPHYLGVYRWNILWL
;
A
#
# COMPACT_ATOMS: atom_id res chain seq x y z
N MET A 1 2.33 18.33 -7.99
CA MET A 1 2.94 19.22 -6.98
C MET A 1 2.86 18.66 -5.56
N HIS A 2 1.75 18.05 -5.14
CA HIS A 2 1.61 17.41 -3.82
C HIS A 2 2.56 16.23 -3.57
N ASP A 3 2.81 15.41 -4.59
CA ASP A 3 3.65 14.23 -4.45
C ASP A 3 5.11 14.55 -4.12
N ALA A 4 5.68 15.58 -4.76
CA ALA A 4 7.05 15.99 -4.50
C ALA A 4 7.22 16.62 -3.10
N GLN A 5 6.17 17.23 -2.59
CA GLN A 5 6.17 17.85 -1.26
C GLN A 5 5.95 16.79 -0.17
N TRP A 6 5.17 15.77 -0.46
CA TRP A 6 4.97 14.64 0.44
C TRP A 6 6.23 13.78 0.58
N SER A 7 6.91 13.46 -0.51
CA SER A 7 8.15 12.70 -0.45
C SER A 7 9.25 13.46 0.31
N LYS A 8 9.25 14.80 0.25
CA LYS A 8 10.15 15.64 1.05
C LYS A 8 9.74 15.75 2.52
N THR A 9 8.44 15.71 2.82
CA THR A 9 7.90 15.75 4.18
C THR A 9 7.78 14.37 4.81
N SER A 10 8.06 13.31 4.08
CA SER A 10 8.08 11.94 4.59
C SER A 10 9.22 11.67 5.59
N ARG A 11 10.06 12.64 5.88
CA ARG A 11 10.74 12.74 7.19
C ARG A 11 9.70 12.98 8.29
N LEU A 12 8.69 12.10 8.31
CA LEU A 12 7.64 12.11 9.30
C LEU A 12 8.24 12.03 10.70
N PRO A 13 7.62 12.66 11.70
CA PRO A 13 8.00 12.52 13.10
C PRO A 13 8.08 11.08 13.60
N LEU A 14 7.48 10.13 12.87
CA LEU A 14 7.61 8.70 13.14
C LEU A 14 9.00 8.13 12.84
N VAL A 15 9.80 8.79 12.00
CA VAL A 15 11.16 8.32 11.69
C VAL A 15 12.08 8.31 12.92
N PRO A 16 12.05 9.29 13.84
CA PRO A 16 12.78 9.19 15.11
C PRO A 16 12.27 8.06 16.01
N ALA A 17 10.97 7.83 16.05
CA ALA A 17 10.39 6.71 16.80
C ALA A 17 10.81 5.36 16.22
N ILE A 18 10.81 5.23 14.89
CA ILE A 18 11.31 4.05 14.18
C ILE A 18 12.83 3.90 14.40
N ALA A 19 13.59 4.99 14.39
CA ALA A 19 15.03 4.95 14.69
C ALA A 19 15.32 4.52 16.13
N GLN A 20 14.45 4.84 17.09
CA GLN A 20 14.54 4.35 18.46
C GLN A 20 14.17 2.87 18.57
N VAL A 21 13.37 2.35 17.69
CA VAL A 21 13.02 0.92 17.61
C VAL A 21 14.27 0.06 17.30
N ARG A 22 15.34 0.63 16.76
CA ARG A 22 16.64 -0.05 16.66
C ARG A 22 17.29 -0.40 18.01
N LYS A 23 16.82 0.20 19.11
CA LYS A 23 17.24 -0.21 20.47
C LYS A 23 16.56 -1.49 20.93
N TYR A 24 15.53 -1.84 20.27
CA TYR A 24 14.84 -3.08 20.54
C TYR A 24 15.35 -4.07 19.50
N GLU A 25 15.95 -5.17 19.92
CA GLU A 25 16.36 -6.23 19.02
C GLU A 25 15.15 -6.64 18.17
N TYR A 26 15.22 -6.36 16.88
CA TYR A 26 14.20 -6.79 15.95
C TYR A 26 14.29 -8.31 15.82
N PRO A 27 13.18 -9.00 15.91
CA PRO A 27 11.78 -8.54 15.95
C PRO A 27 11.14 -8.75 17.33
N PHE A 28 10.33 -7.75 17.75
CA PHE A 28 9.62 -7.76 19.04
C PHE A 28 8.35 -8.56 19.09
N THR A 29 8.05 -9.39 18.13
CA THR A 29 6.91 -10.28 18.23
C THR A 29 7.39 -11.66 18.67
N PRO A 30 6.58 -12.45 19.40
CA PRO A 30 6.87 -13.85 19.68
C PRO A 30 7.16 -14.68 18.42
N TRP A 31 6.79 -14.15 17.26
CA TRP A 31 6.94 -14.77 15.94
C TRP A 31 8.19 -14.31 15.19
N GLY A 32 8.98 -13.45 15.79
CA GLY A 32 10.13 -12.86 15.12
C GLY A 32 9.74 -11.84 14.06
N ALA A 33 10.64 -11.59 13.11
CA ALA A 33 10.41 -10.75 11.95
C ALA A 33 9.42 -11.34 10.94
N ASN A 34 9.06 -12.59 11.10
CA ASN A 34 8.24 -13.34 10.17
C ASN A 34 6.76 -13.01 10.36
N LEU A 35 6.33 -11.85 9.87
CA LEU A 35 4.98 -11.30 10.07
C LEU A 35 4.03 -11.64 8.92
N PHE A 36 4.56 -11.96 7.74
CA PHE A 36 3.77 -12.21 6.54
C PHE A 36 3.67 -13.69 6.23
N ARG A 37 2.50 -14.17 5.89
CA ARG A 37 2.34 -15.50 5.31
C ARG A 37 2.93 -15.50 3.89
N ALA A 38 3.90 -16.38 3.64
CA ALA A 38 4.50 -16.59 2.33
C ALA A 38 3.98 -17.87 1.65
N GLY A 39 2.98 -18.51 2.26
CA GLY A 39 2.34 -19.74 1.81
C GLY A 39 1.41 -20.27 2.89
N THR A 40 0.97 -21.52 2.74
CA THR A 40 0.06 -22.16 3.70
C THR A 40 0.69 -22.42 5.07
N ALA A 41 2.00 -22.67 5.12
CA ALA A 41 2.74 -23.02 6.34
C ALA A 41 3.96 -22.14 6.61
N ASN A 42 4.32 -21.23 5.70
CA ASN A 42 5.55 -20.46 5.80
C ASN A 42 5.24 -19.00 6.17
N LEU A 43 6.10 -18.44 7.01
CA LEU A 43 6.12 -17.02 7.35
C LEU A 43 7.40 -16.39 6.80
N ALA A 44 7.36 -15.09 6.49
CA ALA A 44 8.48 -14.32 5.97
C ALA A 44 8.53 -12.92 6.57
N GLU A 45 9.71 -12.32 6.54
CA GLU A 45 9.93 -10.93 6.97
C GLU A 45 9.38 -9.92 5.96
N PHE A 46 9.36 -10.28 4.68
CA PHE A 46 8.92 -9.45 3.58
C PHE A 46 7.91 -10.20 2.71
N ALA A 47 7.00 -9.45 2.12
CA ALA A 47 6.03 -9.95 1.17
C ALA A 47 5.85 -8.96 0.02
N ASP A 48 5.96 -9.45 -1.21
CA ASP A 48 5.55 -8.70 -2.39
C ASP A 48 4.02 -8.57 -2.48
N ALA A 49 3.54 -7.72 -3.39
CA ALA A 49 2.12 -7.46 -3.55
C ALA A 49 1.32 -8.74 -3.89
N GLY A 50 1.88 -9.66 -4.67
CA GLY A 50 1.24 -10.93 -5.00
C GLY A 50 1.11 -11.87 -3.80
N THR A 51 2.10 -11.90 -2.93
CA THR A 51 2.09 -12.66 -1.66
C THR A 51 1.10 -12.06 -0.66
N LEU A 52 1.06 -10.72 -0.55
CA LEU A 52 0.07 -10.03 0.27
C LEU A 52 -1.35 -10.36 -0.18
N LEU A 53 -1.61 -10.26 -1.48
CA LEU A 53 -2.90 -10.56 -2.08
C LEU A 53 -3.38 -11.98 -1.77
N ARG A 54 -2.50 -12.99 -1.97
CA ARG A 54 -2.88 -14.40 -1.89
C ARG A 54 -3.02 -14.93 -0.48
N TYR A 55 -2.18 -14.49 0.45
CA TYR A 55 -2.04 -15.15 1.76
C TYR A 55 -2.33 -14.25 2.95
N ASN A 56 -2.33 -12.92 2.78
CA ASN A 56 -2.40 -11.99 3.89
C ASN A 56 -3.66 -11.13 3.90
N THR A 57 -4.43 -11.16 2.82
CA THR A 57 -5.62 -10.34 2.67
C THR A 57 -6.80 -11.13 2.11
N HIS A 58 -7.99 -10.59 2.26
CA HIS A 58 -9.20 -11.06 1.61
C HIS A 58 -9.89 -9.94 0.84
N PHE A 59 -10.59 -10.31 -0.21
CA PHE A 59 -11.33 -9.38 -1.05
C PHE A 59 -12.48 -8.72 -0.29
N VAL A 60 -12.63 -7.41 -0.45
CA VAL A 60 -13.74 -6.62 0.10
C VAL A 60 -14.69 -6.19 -1.01
N SER A 61 -14.19 -5.47 -2.01
CA SER A 61 -15.03 -4.90 -3.07
C SER A 61 -14.17 -4.35 -4.21
N ARG A 62 -14.75 -4.25 -5.40
CA ARG A 62 -14.20 -3.40 -6.47
C ARG A 62 -14.64 -1.94 -6.38
N ASN A 63 -15.54 -1.61 -5.46
CA ASN A 63 -15.94 -0.22 -5.23
C ASN A 63 -15.03 0.42 -4.18
N ILE A 64 -14.19 1.36 -4.59
CA ILE A 64 -13.25 2.08 -3.71
C ILE A 64 -13.93 2.78 -2.53
N ARG A 65 -15.21 3.14 -2.65
CA ARG A 65 -15.97 3.77 -1.56
C ARG A 65 -16.19 2.86 -0.34
N GLN A 66 -15.96 1.55 -0.49
CA GLN A 66 -16.04 0.59 0.60
C GLN A 66 -14.72 0.39 1.34
N ALA A 67 -13.65 1.04 0.85
CA ALA A 67 -12.36 0.99 1.51
C ALA A 67 -12.40 1.70 2.87
N LYS A 68 -11.70 1.10 3.83
CA LYS A 68 -11.43 1.67 5.15
C LYS A 68 -9.94 1.99 5.28
N PRO A 69 -9.55 3.00 6.09
CA PRO A 69 -8.13 3.27 6.35
C PRO A 69 -7.37 2.00 6.74
N GLY A 70 -6.23 1.75 6.07
CA GLY A 70 -5.42 0.55 6.22
C GLY A 70 -5.76 -0.58 5.25
N ASP A 71 -6.86 -0.53 4.52
CA ASP A 71 -7.14 -1.51 3.45
C ASP A 71 -6.10 -1.36 2.33
N LEU A 72 -5.84 -2.46 1.65
CA LEU A 72 -4.96 -2.50 0.47
C LEU A 72 -5.79 -2.43 -0.81
N ILE A 73 -5.23 -1.75 -1.78
CA ILE A 73 -5.75 -1.66 -3.15
C ILE A 73 -4.77 -2.40 -4.03
N PHE A 74 -5.24 -3.36 -4.83
CA PHE A 74 -4.38 -4.14 -5.70
C PHE A 74 -4.68 -3.90 -7.18
N PHE A 75 -3.57 -3.96 -7.95
CA PHE A 75 -3.58 -3.95 -9.41
C PHE A 75 -2.79 -5.14 -9.93
N HIS A 76 -3.14 -5.58 -11.15
CA HIS A 76 -2.41 -6.61 -11.89
C HIS A 76 -2.12 -6.11 -13.30
N GLN A 77 -0.84 -6.11 -13.68
CA GLN A 77 -0.35 -5.71 -14.99
C GLN A 77 0.43 -6.88 -15.57
N GLU A 78 -0.18 -7.62 -16.49
CA GLU A 78 0.32 -8.90 -17.00
C GLU A 78 1.73 -8.81 -17.61
N ASP A 79 2.02 -7.71 -18.31
CA ASP A 79 3.28 -7.51 -19.04
C ASP A 79 4.41 -6.96 -18.17
N ALA A 80 4.18 -6.71 -16.88
CA ALA A 80 5.20 -6.19 -15.98
C ALA A 80 6.05 -7.31 -15.38
N ALA A 81 7.36 -7.06 -15.21
CA ALA A 81 8.26 -7.98 -14.53
C ALA A 81 7.80 -8.30 -13.09
N MET A 82 7.13 -7.34 -12.44
CA MET A 82 6.42 -7.52 -11.18
C MET A 82 4.94 -7.18 -11.42
N PRO A 83 4.11 -8.17 -11.74
CA PRO A 83 2.77 -7.91 -12.25
C PRO A 83 1.80 -7.36 -11.18
N TYR A 84 2.05 -7.62 -9.91
CA TYR A 84 1.18 -7.14 -8.83
C TYR A 84 1.70 -5.86 -8.21
N HIS A 85 0.79 -4.91 -8.03
CA HIS A 85 1.07 -3.65 -7.33
C HIS A 85 0.05 -3.47 -6.22
N SER A 86 0.49 -2.85 -5.12
CA SER A 86 -0.37 -2.54 -3.98
C SER A 86 -0.22 -1.10 -3.55
N MET A 87 -1.33 -0.52 -3.10
CA MET A 87 -1.40 0.78 -2.45
C MET A 87 -2.12 0.62 -1.12
N ILE A 88 -1.81 1.46 -0.14
CA ILE A 88 -2.54 1.51 1.13
C ILE A 88 -3.56 2.64 1.04
N TYR A 89 -4.82 2.35 1.33
CA TYR A 89 -5.85 3.36 1.45
C TYR A 89 -5.75 4.05 2.81
N LEU A 90 -5.56 5.36 2.79
CA LEU A 90 -5.43 6.19 3.99
C LEU A 90 -6.77 6.79 4.45
N GLY A 91 -7.74 6.87 3.55
CA GLY A 91 -8.95 7.63 3.78
C GLY A 91 -8.73 9.15 3.80
N PRO A 92 -9.70 9.90 4.36
CA PRO A 92 -9.58 11.35 4.56
C PRO A 92 -8.44 11.69 5.52
N SER A 93 -7.71 12.76 5.24
CA SER A 93 -6.61 13.21 6.10
C SER A 93 -7.14 13.95 7.33
N GLN A 94 -6.93 13.39 8.51
CA GLN A 94 -7.24 14.08 9.76
C GLN A 94 -6.26 15.22 10.07
N ILE A 95 -5.01 15.10 9.63
CA ILE A 95 -3.95 16.10 9.85
C ILE A 95 -4.24 17.36 9.02
N GLU A 96 -4.65 17.18 7.77
CA GLU A 96 -4.95 18.28 6.84
C GLU A 96 -6.42 18.73 6.94
N GLN A 97 -7.21 18.10 7.82
CA GLN A 97 -8.66 18.35 7.96
C GLN A 97 -9.39 18.26 6.62
N SER A 98 -8.93 17.37 5.75
CA SER A 98 -9.44 17.20 4.39
C SER A 98 -10.41 16.03 4.34
N ALA A 99 -11.59 16.24 3.74
CA ALA A 99 -12.53 15.16 3.44
C ALA A 99 -12.11 14.31 2.22
N VAL A 100 -11.06 14.71 1.52
CA VAL A 100 -10.54 14.01 0.34
C VAL A 100 -9.82 12.73 0.76
N PRO A 101 -10.19 11.56 0.23
CA PRO A 101 -9.49 10.32 0.53
C PRO A 101 -8.18 10.21 -0.26
N TYR A 102 -7.15 9.71 0.42
CA TYR A 102 -5.81 9.50 -0.12
C TYR A 102 -5.43 8.03 -0.12
N VAL A 103 -4.45 7.72 -0.96
CA VAL A 103 -3.71 6.46 -0.93
C VAL A 103 -2.22 6.73 -0.80
N VAL A 104 -1.45 5.73 -0.39
CA VAL A 104 0.01 5.80 -0.40
C VAL A 104 0.58 4.54 -1.03
N TYR A 105 1.63 4.70 -1.82
CA TYR A 105 2.36 3.62 -2.45
C TYR A 105 3.81 3.98 -2.71
N HIS A 106 4.64 2.95 -2.94
CA HIS A 106 6.00 3.08 -3.44
C HIS A 106 6.01 2.80 -4.95
N THR A 107 6.64 3.69 -5.73
CA THR A 107 6.63 3.59 -7.20
C THR A 107 7.42 2.39 -7.74
N GLY A 108 8.29 1.80 -6.92
CA GLY A 108 9.34 0.92 -7.41
C GLY A 108 10.50 1.70 -8.05
N PRO A 109 11.52 1.02 -8.56
CA PRO A 109 12.64 1.67 -9.23
C PRO A 109 12.19 2.48 -10.45
N LEU A 110 12.70 3.70 -10.57
CA LEU A 110 12.48 4.60 -11.70
C LEU A 110 13.84 4.95 -12.30
N GLY A 111 14.22 4.28 -13.39
CA GLY A 111 15.55 4.40 -13.97
C GLY A 111 16.64 3.97 -12.98
N GLU A 112 17.55 4.88 -12.63
CA GLU A 112 18.65 4.63 -11.68
C GLU A 112 18.27 4.86 -10.22
N THR A 113 17.05 5.33 -9.94
CA THR A 113 16.59 5.62 -8.58
C THR A 113 15.85 4.42 -7.97
N SER A 114 15.91 4.29 -6.64
CA SER A 114 15.16 3.27 -5.90
C SER A 114 13.64 3.50 -5.89
N GLY A 115 13.19 4.61 -6.46
CA GLY A 115 11.79 5.03 -6.48
C GLY A 115 11.43 5.97 -5.33
N ASP A 116 10.16 6.36 -5.32
CA ASP A 116 9.58 7.34 -4.38
C ASP A 116 8.35 6.78 -3.68
N ILE A 117 8.06 7.32 -2.49
CA ILE A 117 6.76 7.17 -1.85
C ILE A 117 5.85 8.31 -2.32
N ARG A 118 4.69 7.96 -2.83
CA ARG A 118 3.67 8.91 -3.33
C ARG A 118 2.37 8.78 -2.56
N ARG A 119 1.68 9.92 -2.40
CA ARG A 119 0.40 10.01 -1.72
C ARG A 119 -0.61 10.84 -2.55
N PRO A 120 -1.09 10.33 -3.66
CA PRO A 120 -2.16 11.00 -4.40
C PRO A 120 -3.51 10.83 -3.71
N SER A 121 -4.44 11.75 -4.00
CA SER A 121 -5.84 11.52 -3.71
C SER A 121 -6.44 10.46 -4.65
N VAL A 122 -7.53 9.83 -4.21
CA VAL A 122 -8.31 8.92 -5.06
C VAL A 122 -8.76 9.61 -6.35
N ALA A 123 -9.13 10.90 -6.28
CA ALA A 123 -9.56 11.67 -7.44
C ALA A 123 -8.42 11.94 -8.44
N GLU A 124 -7.18 12.13 -7.96
CA GLU A 124 -6.00 12.27 -8.81
C GLU A 124 -5.68 10.96 -9.54
N LEU A 125 -5.75 9.82 -8.84
CA LEU A 125 -5.58 8.52 -9.49
C LEU A 125 -6.62 8.25 -10.57
N GLN A 126 -7.87 8.65 -10.37
CA GLN A 126 -8.91 8.52 -11.39
C GLN A 126 -8.69 9.41 -12.62
N LYS A 127 -7.78 10.38 -12.54
CA LYS A 127 -7.35 11.25 -13.64
C LYS A 127 -5.94 10.95 -14.13
N HIS A 128 -5.35 9.88 -13.66
CA HIS A 128 -4.00 9.48 -14.08
C HIS A 128 -3.96 9.29 -15.59
N LEU A 129 -2.85 9.71 -16.25
CA LEU A 129 -2.71 9.64 -17.71
C LEU A 129 -2.78 8.20 -18.23
N ASP A 130 -2.27 7.26 -17.45
CA ASP A 130 -2.38 5.84 -17.75
C ASP A 130 -3.63 5.27 -17.07
N PRO A 131 -4.65 4.84 -17.85
CA PRO A 131 -5.90 4.28 -17.33
C PRO A 131 -5.72 2.99 -16.51
N ALA A 132 -4.59 2.31 -16.67
CA ALA A 132 -4.28 1.10 -15.90
C ALA A 132 -4.26 1.33 -14.38
N TRP A 133 -4.10 2.60 -13.95
CA TRP A 133 -4.12 2.99 -12.54
C TRP A 133 -5.46 3.55 -12.05
N HIS A 134 -6.49 3.58 -12.89
CA HIS A 134 -7.81 4.07 -12.48
C HIS A 134 -8.49 3.11 -11.50
N LEU A 135 -9.04 3.66 -10.42
CA LEU A 135 -9.76 2.93 -9.36
C LEU A 135 -11.24 2.74 -9.74
N THR A 136 -11.49 2.19 -10.91
CA THR A 136 -12.85 1.95 -11.43
C THR A 136 -13.07 0.48 -11.75
N THR A 137 -14.33 0.05 -11.69
CA THR A 137 -14.72 -1.34 -11.99
C THR A 137 -14.49 -1.73 -13.45
N GLU A 138 -14.43 -0.75 -14.33
CA GLU A 138 -14.18 -0.90 -15.78
C GLU A 138 -12.71 -1.16 -16.09
N ASN A 139 -11.81 -0.77 -15.19
CA ASN A 139 -10.37 -1.02 -15.35
C ASN A 139 -10.06 -2.51 -15.07
N PRO A 140 -9.66 -3.31 -16.07
CA PRO A 140 -9.36 -4.73 -15.87
C PRO A 140 -8.15 -4.95 -14.97
N HIS A 141 -7.22 -3.99 -14.92
CA HIS A 141 -6.03 -4.07 -14.08
C HIS A 141 -6.35 -3.85 -12.59
N TYR A 142 -7.44 -3.15 -12.25
CA TYR A 142 -7.84 -2.90 -10.88
C TYR A 142 -8.53 -4.13 -10.28
N LEU A 143 -7.85 -4.82 -9.38
CA LEU A 143 -8.40 -6.02 -8.72
C LEU A 143 -9.41 -5.67 -7.63
N GLY A 144 -9.24 -4.53 -6.97
CA GLY A 144 -10.17 -4.07 -5.94
C GLY A 144 -9.51 -3.70 -4.61
N VAL A 145 -10.36 -3.59 -3.62
CA VAL A 145 -10.04 -3.33 -2.21
C VAL A 145 -9.94 -4.65 -1.47
N TYR A 146 -8.90 -4.80 -0.67
CA TYR A 146 -8.63 -5.98 0.14
C TYR A 146 -8.29 -5.57 1.57
N ARG A 147 -8.69 -6.38 2.53
CA ARG A 147 -8.43 -6.15 3.95
C ARG A 147 -7.49 -7.19 4.50
N TRP A 148 -6.66 -6.78 5.45
CA TRP A 148 -5.75 -7.68 6.15
C TRP A 148 -6.52 -8.75 6.91
N ASN A 149 -6.10 -10.00 6.76
CA ASN A 149 -6.68 -11.12 7.47
C ASN A 149 -6.51 -11.00 8.99
N ILE A 150 -5.42 -10.38 9.43
CA ILE A 150 -5.12 -10.15 10.85
C ILE A 150 -6.09 -9.17 11.52
N LEU A 151 -6.78 -8.35 10.72
CA LEU A 151 -7.78 -7.40 11.25
C LEU A 151 -9.19 -8.00 11.31
N TRP A 152 -9.33 -9.27 11.00
CA TRP A 152 -10.60 -9.97 11.02
C TRP A 152 -10.73 -10.81 12.30
N LEU A 153 -10.59 -10.16 13.45
CA LEU A 153 -10.87 -10.74 14.77
C LEU A 153 -12.17 -10.22 15.29
#